data_4db40ccf8e3611a28ec8970a7430931d
#
_entry.id   4db40ccf8e3611a28ec8970a7430931d
#
_cell.length_a   1.000
_cell.length_b   1.000
_cell.length_c   1.000
_cell.angle_alpha   90.00
_cell.angle_beta   90.00
_cell.angle_gamma   90.00
#
_symmetry.space_group_name_H-M   'P 1'
#
loop_
_entity.id
_entity.type
_entity.pdbx_description
1 polymer ?
#
loop_
_entity_poly.entity_id
_entity_poly.type
_entity_poly.pdbx_seq_one_letter_code
_entity_poly.pdbx_strand_id
1 'polypeptide(L)'
;MRKGDIVLVRFPFSNLSGVKLRPALVLIGTDEHGEVCLAFISSRVEQGHEFNLLLTRQKSDFRCTGLKVDSVVRLNKIVTLHRDLIAGRLGRLSAPLIGILDQKLPRIFNIKSQDRNTKAKYFVR
;
A
#
# COMPACT_ATOMS: atom_id res chain seq x y z
N MET A 1 -0.01 -11.12 -8.60
CA MET A 1 0.09 -9.96 -7.70
C MET A 1 -1.25 -9.24 -7.65
N ARG A 2 -1.77 -9.06 -6.47
CA ARG A 2 -3.10 -8.47 -6.29
C ARG A 2 -3.12 -7.55 -5.07
N LYS A 3 -4.14 -6.70 -4.99
CA LYS A 3 -4.35 -5.80 -3.86
C LYS A 3 -4.23 -6.55 -2.54
N GLY A 4 -3.47 -5.99 -1.63
CA GLY A 4 -3.22 -6.58 -0.31
C GLY A 4 -1.94 -7.40 -0.22
N ASP A 5 -1.33 -7.75 -1.33
CA ASP A 5 -0.04 -8.43 -1.28
C ASP A 5 1.05 -7.49 -0.79
N ILE A 6 1.98 -8.03 0.00
CA ILE A 6 3.17 -7.29 0.44
C ILE A 6 4.36 -7.88 -0.31
N VAL A 7 5.08 -7.01 -1.00
CA VAL A 7 6.14 -7.40 -1.92
C VAL A 7 7.42 -6.66 -1.61
N LEU A 8 8.55 -7.19 -2.12
CA LEU A 8 9.83 -6.51 -2.09
C LEU A 8 10.09 -5.86 -3.44
N VAL A 9 10.47 -4.60 -3.40
CA VAL A 9 10.72 -3.79 -4.59
C VAL A 9 12.19 -3.45 -4.69
N ARG A 10 12.75 -3.59 -5.89
CA ARG A 10 14.12 -3.19 -6.20
C ARG A 10 14.16 -1.72 -6.53
N PHE A 11 15.00 -0.96 -5.80
CA PHE A 11 15.22 0.45 -6.07
C PHE A 11 16.59 0.63 -6.71
N PRO A 12 16.64 0.91 -8.01
CA PRO A 12 17.90 0.96 -8.72
C PRO A 12 18.66 2.27 -8.60
N PHE A 13 18.11 3.27 -7.92
CA PHE A 13 18.65 4.62 -8.00
C PHE A 13 19.23 5.14 -6.71
N SER A 14 19.52 4.33 -5.76
CA SER A 14 19.86 4.92 -4.47
C SER A 14 21.35 5.09 -4.26
N ASN A 15 22.18 5.07 -5.24
CA ASN A 15 23.60 5.36 -5.12
C ASN A 15 24.50 4.21 -5.56
N LEU A 16 25.76 4.33 -5.21
CA LEU A 16 26.83 3.43 -5.66
C LEU A 16 26.83 2.05 -5.01
N SER A 17 26.01 1.82 -4.02
CA SER A 17 26.04 0.58 -3.25
C SER A 17 25.17 -0.54 -3.79
N GLY A 18 24.52 -0.32 -4.94
CA GLY A 18 23.72 -1.36 -5.59
C GLY A 18 22.24 -1.25 -5.34
N VAL A 19 21.52 -2.34 -5.61
CA VAL A 19 20.07 -2.36 -5.53
C VAL A 19 19.62 -2.54 -4.09
N LYS A 20 18.73 -1.66 -3.64
CA LYS A 20 18.13 -1.74 -2.31
C LYS A 20 16.74 -2.33 -2.40
N LEU A 21 16.44 -3.30 -1.56
CA LEU A 21 15.11 -3.90 -1.47
C LEU A 21 14.29 -3.20 -0.40
N ARG A 22 13.06 -2.83 -0.74
CA ARG A 22 12.12 -2.21 0.22
C ARG A 22 10.76 -2.87 0.12
N PRO A 23 10.08 -3.06 1.25
CA PRO A 23 8.72 -3.61 1.21
C PRO A 23 7.71 -2.57 0.74
N ALA A 24 6.67 -3.05 0.12
CA ALA A 24 5.57 -2.21 -0.34
C ALA A 24 4.28 -3.01 -0.38
N LEU A 25 3.17 -2.31 -0.24
CA LEU A 25 1.83 -2.90 -0.29
C LEU A 25 1.24 -2.66 -1.67
N VAL A 26 0.74 -3.74 -2.28
CA VAL A 26 0.05 -3.63 -3.57
C VAL A 26 -1.35 -3.03 -3.35
N LEU A 27 -1.62 -1.91 -4.00
CA LEU A 27 -2.93 -1.26 -3.99
C LEU A 27 -3.75 -1.63 -5.21
N ILE A 28 -3.11 -1.70 -6.36
CA ILE A 28 -3.74 -2.14 -7.61
C ILE A 28 -2.81 -3.19 -8.20
N GLY A 29 -3.37 -4.36 -8.48
CA GLY A 29 -2.60 -5.48 -9.01
C GLY A 29 -2.07 -5.21 -10.40
N THR A 30 -1.28 -6.15 -10.88
CA THR A 30 -0.62 -6.02 -12.18
C THR A 30 -1.65 -5.87 -13.30
N ASP A 31 -1.50 -4.82 -14.08
CA ASP A 31 -2.36 -4.57 -15.23
C ASP A 31 -1.84 -5.25 -16.51
N GLU A 32 -2.50 -4.99 -17.63
CA GLU A 32 -2.13 -5.56 -18.91
C GLU A 32 -0.77 -5.10 -19.43
N HIS A 33 -0.27 -3.98 -18.93
CA HIS A 33 1.04 -3.43 -19.29
C HIS A 33 2.14 -3.90 -18.36
N GLY A 34 1.80 -4.71 -17.37
CA GLY A 34 2.76 -5.17 -16.38
C GLY A 34 3.05 -4.16 -15.29
N GLU A 35 2.20 -3.14 -15.14
CA GLU A 35 2.38 -2.12 -14.10
C GLU A 35 1.59 -2.46 -12.84
N VAL A 36 2.12 -2.06 -11.70
CA VAL A 36 1.53 -2.31 -10.40
C VAL A 36 1.59 -1.02 -9.57
N CYS A 37 0.51 -0.72 -8.87
CA CYS A 37 0.42 0.45 -8.01
C CYS A 37 0.70 0.04 -6.57
N LEU A 38 1.63 0.71 -5.92
CA LEU A 38 2.17 0.33 -4.62
C LEU A 38 2.18 1.51 -3.66
N ALA A 39 2.08 1.20 -2.36
CA ALA A 39 2.37 2.15 -1.29
C ALA A 39 3.57 1.63 -0.49
N PHE A 40 4.52 2.50 -0.21
CA PHE A 40 5.73 2.09 0.49
C PHE A 40 5.50 1.80 1.96
N ILE A 41 6.28 0.86 2.48
CA ILE A 41 6.24 0.44 3.88
C ILE A 41 7.53 0.88 4.54
N SER A 42 7.42 1.52 5.71
CA SER A 42 8.55 2.02 6.49
C SER A 42 8.55 1.37 7.87
N SER A 43 9.73 1.14 8.41
CA SER A 43 9.89 0.69 9.81
C SER A 43 9.90 1.85 10.79
N ARG A 44 9.80 3.08 10.32
CA ARG A 44 9.76 4.27 11.18
C ARG A 44 8.34 4.53 11.66
N VAL A 45 7.93 3.79 12.67
CA VAL A 45 6.56 3.85 13.19
C VAL A 45 6.28 5.06 14.06
N GLU A 46 7.30 5.70 14.59
CA GLU A 46 7.16 6.89 15.44
C GLU A 46 6.61 8.09 14.69
N GLN A 47 6.63 8.06 13.37
CA GLN A 47 6.07 9.13 12.57
C GLN A 47 4.58 8.87 12.30
N GLY A 48 3.82 8.72 13.37
CA GLY A 48 2.38 8.51 13.25
C GLY A 48 1.74 9.58 12.41
N HIS A 49 0.95 9.17 11.43
CA HIS A 49 0.24 10.06 10.54
C HIS A 49 -1.11 9.43 10.23
N GLU A 50 -2.15 10.25 10.10
CA GLU A 50 -3.50 9.71 9.84
C GLU A 50 -3.57 8.90 8.55
N PHE A 51 -2.65 9.13 7.61
CA PHE A 51 -2.59 8.40 6.36
C PHE A 51 -1.77 7.12 6.43
N ASN A 52 -1.26 6.77 7.60
CA ASN A 52 -0.49 5.55 7.78
C ASN A 52 -1.38 4.40 8.20
N LEU A 53 -1.10 3.23 7.65
CA LEU A 53 -1.69 1.98 8.13
C LEU A 53 -0.64 1.26 8.97
N LEU A 54 -0.91 1.12 10.25
CA LEU A 54 0.03 0.49 11.18
C LEU A 54 -0.06 -1.03 11.10
N LEU A 55 1.11 -1.65 10.96
CA LEU A 55 1.26 -3.11 10.98
C LEU A 55 2.14 -3.45 12.18
N THR A 56 1.54 -3.97 13.24
CA THR A 56 2.24 -4.20 14.51
C THR A 56 2.26 -5.67 14.89
N ARG A 57 3.39 -6.11 15.44
CA ARG A 57 3.57 -7.48 15.93
C ARG A 57 2.63 -7.85 17.07
N GLN A 58 2.03 -6.87 17.71
CA GLN A 58 1.05 -7.11 18.76
C GLN A 58 -0.23 -7.75 18.24
N LYS A 59 -0.52 -7.58 16.96
CA LYS A 59 -1.71 -8.16 16.35
C LYS A 59 -1.40 -9.53 15.77
N SER A 60 -2.32 -10.47 15.97
CA SER A 60 -2.10 -11.85 15.54
C SER A 60 -1.95 -12.00 14.03
N ASP A 61 -2.56 -11.10 13.27
CA ASP A 61 -2.51 -11.14 11.80
C ASP A 61 -1.25 -10.52 11.21
N PHE A 62 -0.34 -10.03 12.06
CA PHE A 62 0.94 -9.51 11.59
C PHE A 62 1.75 -10.56 10.84
N ARG A 63 1.66 -11.81 11.27
CA ARG A 63 2.42 -12.91 10.66
C ARG A 63 2.13 -13.08 9.18
N CYS A 64 0.89 -12.80 8.77
CA CYS A 64 0.49 -12.92 7.37
C CYS A 64 1.24 -11.96 6.46
N THR A 65 1.74 -10.85 7.01
CA THR A 65 2.43 -9.82 6.22
C THR A 65 3.81 -10.24 5.75
N GLY A 66 4.45 -11.18 6.44
CA GLY A 66 5.83 -11.56 6.18
C GLY A 66 6.86 -10.53 6.63
N LEU A 67 6.43 -9.45 7.27
CA LEU A 67 7.34 -8.44 7.82
C LEU A 67 7.94 -8.93 9.13
N LYS A 68 9.12 -8.40 9.48
CA LYS A 68 9.85 -8.82 10.68
C LYS A 68 9.74 -7.83 11.83
N VAL A 69 9.42 -6.60 11.56
CA VAL A 69 9.35 -5.52 12.55
C VAL A 69 8.08 -4.72 12.35
N ASP A 70 7.66 -4.04 13.41
CA ASP A 70 6.54 -3.10 13.32
C ASP A 70 6.80 -2.12 12.21
N SER A 71 5.79 -1.86 11.42
CA SER A 71 5.91 -1.08 10.19
C SER A 71 4.66 -0.24 9.97
N VAL A 72 4.79 0.75 9.10
CA VAL A 72 3.64 1.52 8.64
C VAL A 72 3.61 1.52 7.12
N VAL A 73 2.43 1.32 6.56
CA VAL A 73 2.20 1.54 5.15
C VAL A 73 1.94 3.02 4.96
N ARG A 74 2.75 3.68 4.14
CA ARG A 74 2.66 5.10 3.89
C ARG A 74 1.72 5.34 2.72
N LEU A 75 0.44 5.48 3.03
CA LEU A 75 -0.60 5.59 2.00
C LEU A 75 -0.56 6.90 1.22
N ASN A 76 0.26 7.84 1.66
CA ASN A 76 0.52 9.06 0.88
C ASN A 76 1.77 8.97 0.01
N LYS A 77 2.45 7.82 0.01
CA LYS A 77 3.61 7.57 -0.86
C LYS A 77 3.30 6.43 -1.81
N ILE A 78 2.56 6.77 -2.83
CA ILE A 78 2.04 5.82 -3.82
C ILE A 78 2.83 5.99 -5.11
N VAL A 79 3.17 4.86 -5.73
CA VAL A 79 3.92 4.85 -6.97
C VAL A 79 3.42 3.72 -7.86
N THR A 80 3.51 3.92 -9.16
CA THR A 80 3.25 2.87 -10.16
C THR A 80 4.58 2.46 -10.76
N LEU A 81 4.87 1.16 -10.70
CA LEU A 81 6.12 0.58 -11.17
C LEU A 81 5.84 -0.62 -12.06
N HIS A 82 6.80 -0.95 -12.92
CA HIS A 82 6.74 -2.18 -13.69
C HIS A 82 7.01 -3.39 -12.77
N ARG A 83 6.30 -4.49 -13.00
CA ARG A 83 6.41 -5.71 -12.21
C ARG A 83 7.82 -6.27 -12.18
N ASP A 84 8.66 -5.97 -13.17
CA ASP A 84 10.04 -6.45 -13.21
C ASP A 84 10.88 -5.91 -12.05
N LEU A 85 10.42 -4.83 -11.41
CA LEU A 85 11.07 -4.28 -10.22
C LEU A 85 10.67 -5.02 -8.93
N ILE A 86 9.72 -5.94 -9.01
CA ILE A 86 9.29 -6.72 -7.86
C ILE A 86 10.20 -7.94 -7.72
N ALA A 87 10.91 -7.99 -6.59
CA ALA A 87 11.84 -9.09 -6.33
C ALA A 87 11.13 -10.34 -5.80
N GLY A 88 10.02 -10.17 -5.11
CA GLY A 88 9.29 -11.29 -4.55
C GLY A 88 8.14 -10.84 -3.67
N ARG A 89 7.36 -11.81 -3.22
CA ARG A 89 6.23 -11.59 -2.32
C ARG A 89 6.62 -12.01 -0.91
N LEU A 90 6.37 -11.12 0.07
CA LEU A 90 6.60 -11.41 1.48
C LEU A 90 5.38 -12.03 2.15
N GLY A 91 4.21 -11.55 1.82
CA GLY A 91 2.99 -11.99 2.45
C GLY A 91 1.80 -11.19 1.97
N ARG A 92 0.82 -11.02 2.86
CA ARG A 92 -0.44 -10.41 2.49
C ARG A 92 -1.11 -9.79 3.71
N LEU A 93 -1.87 -8.73 3.51
CA LEU A 93 -2.73 -8.21 4.57
C LEU A 93 -3.88 -9.16 4.87
N SER A 94 -4.24 -9.28 6.14
CA SER A 94 -5.44 -9.99 6.55
C SER A 94 -6.69 -9.27 6.05
N ALA A 95 -7.81 -9.97 6.03
CA ALA A 95 -9.09 -9.36 5.64
C ALA A 95 -9.46 -8.15 6.50
N PRO A 96 -9.31 -8.19 7.85
CA PRO A 96 -9.56 -6.98 8.66
C PRO A 96 -8.68 -5.80 8.29
N LEU A 97 -7.40 -6.02 7.98
CA LEU A 97 -6.50 -4.95 7.58
C LEU A 97 -6.85 -4.39 6.22
N ILE A 98 -7.30 -5.23 5.30
CA ILE A 98 -7.79 -4.76 4.00
C ILE A 98 -9.02 -3.87 4.20
N GLY A 99 -9.89 -4.21 5.14
CA GLY A 99 -11.04 -3.38 5.47
C GLY A 99 -10.64 -2.00 5.97
N ILE A 100 -9.63 -1.94 6.82
CA ILE A 100 -9.09 -0.65 7.32
C ILE A 100 -8.47 0.14 6.17
N LEU A 101 -7.72 -0.53 5.31
CA LEU A 101 -7.13 0.09 4.13
C LEU A 101 -8.20 0.73 3.26
N ASP A 102 -9.30 0.01 3.01
CA ASP A 102 -10.38 0.47 2.17
C ASP A 102 -11.11 1.67 2.78
N GLN A 103 -11.10 1.81 4.10
CA GLN A 103 -11.66 2.97 4.78
C GLN A 103 -10.72 4.18 4.69
N LYS A 104 -9.40 3.94 4.73
CA LYS A 104 -8.42 5.02 4.72
C LYS A 104 -8.18 5.61 3.34
N LEU A 105 -8.16 4.79 2.31
CA LEU A 105 -7.84 5.26 0.95
C LEU A 105 -8.74 6.40 0.46
N PRO A 106 -10.08 6.33 0.61
CA PRO A 106 -10.92 7.44 0.20
C PRO A 106 -10.61 8.74 0.94
N ARG A 107 -10.23 8.65 2.22
CA ARG A 107 -9.87 9.83 3.00
C ARG A 107 -8.60 10.49 2.49
N ILE A 108 -7.62 9.67 2.11
CA ILE A 108 -6.34 10.17 1.61
C ILE A 108 -6.54 10.94 0.31
N PHE A 109 -7.41 10.43 -0.57
CA PHE A 109 -7.73 11.08 -1.82
C PHE A 109 -8.86 12.10 -1.70
N ASN A 110 -9.31 12.34 -0.46
CA ASN A 110 -10.41 13.28 -0.19
C ASN A 110 -11.68 12.94 -0.95
N ILE A 111 -11.96 11.65 -1.05
CA ILE A 111 -13.17 11.16 -1.71
C ILE A 111 -14.25 11.03 -0.65
N LYS A 112 -15.36 11.75 -0.84
CA LYS A 112 -16.50 11.70 0.07
C LYS A 112 -17.48 10.65 -0.37
N SER A 113 -18.12 10.00 0.62
CA SER A 113 -19.24 9.13 0.33
C SER A 113 -20.30 9.90 -0.43
N GLN A 114 -20.76 9.32 -1.54
CA GLN A 114 -21.84 9.93 -2.28
C GLN A 114 -23.17 9.66 -1.60
N ASP A 115 -23.88 10.74 -1.28
CA ASP A 115 -25.26 10.65 -0.89
C ASP A 115 -26.08 10.50 -2.17
N ARG A 116 -27.06 9.60 -2.14
CA ARG A 116 -27.94 9.40 -3.29
C ARG A 116 -28.68 10.68 -3.70
N ASN A 117 -28.97 11.52 -2.72
CA ASN A 117 -29.71 12.77 -2.97
C ASN A 117 -28.89 13.81 -3.68
N THR A 118 -27.57 13.69 -3.67
CA THR A 118 -26.68 14.64 -4.32
C THR A 118 -26.27 14.23 -5.72
N LYS A 119 -26.56 13.01 -6.11
CA LYS A 119 -26.19 12.48 -7.42
C LYS A 119 -26.67 13.33 -8.58
N ALA A 120 -27.90 13.79 -8.48
CA ALA A 120 -28.50 14.58 -9.57
C ALA A 120 -27.87 15.96 -9.71
N LYS A 121 -27.14 16.42 -8.71
CA LYS A 121 -26.51 17.75 -8.74
C LYS A 121 -25.20 17.79 -9.49
N TYR A 122 -24.62 16.64 -9.75
CA TYR A 122 -23.27 16.56 -10.32
C TYR A 122 -23.32 15.85 -11.65
N PHE A 123 -23.43 16.64 -12.70
CA PHE A 123 -23.33 16.12 -14.04
C PHE A 123 -21.90 16.31 -14.50
N VAL A 124 -21.25 15.21 -14.80
CA VAL A 124 -19.94 15.23 -15.42
C VAL A 124 -20.14 15.05 -16.91
N ARG A 125 -19.65 15.99 -17.66
CA ARG A 125 -19.73 15.97 -19.12
C ARG A 125 -18.39 15.72 -19.73
#